data_da27608baa4132dfdf2ef1f18b59de44
#
_entry.id   da27608baa4132dfdf2ef1f18b59de44
#
_cell.length_a   1.000
_cell.length_b   1.000
_cell.length_c   1.000
_cell.angle_alpha   90.00
_cell.angle_beta   90.00
_cell.angle_gamma   90.00
#
_symmetry.space_group_name_H-M   'P 1'
#
loop_
_entity.id
_entity.type
_entity.pdbx_description
1 polymer ?
#
loop_
_entity_poly.entity_id
_entity_poly.type
_entity_poly.pdbx_seq_one_letter_code
_entity_poly.pdbx_strand_id
1 'polypeptide(L)'
;MLQDYLKAGFPALCVLTHEASRAEAVLPFEGAWRFFAWDCTRGIRLAGSQKVLEEIRDPVDAIGWISTNSDTVLFMHNLHLFTDSPDIIQAIQNGVESWKSRGCCLVAVTPVISMRPELSSVFTVIDLPLPDTQALYDLQCDLGNPISIKPNRKAARLARGLTEFEAECAYALSLVRKRHFSSRVISELKSQLIRKSGLLEAWEPERIGNVGGLTILRDYILTRSKAFLPGNEHLPRPRGVLLVGPPGTGKSLCCKAAASILGWPLIRLDIGALKGSLVGESEK
;
A
#
# COMPACT_ATOMS: atom_id res chain seq x y z
N MET A 1 3.36 -12.66 10.23
CA MET A 1 3.14 -12.93 8.78
C MET A 1 4.39 -13.51 8.13
N LEU A 2 5.50 -12.77 7.89
CA LEU A 2 6.72 -13.33 7.29
C LEU A 2 7.28 -14.54 8.07
N GLN A 3 7.27 -14.46 9.41
CA GLN A 3 7.74 -15.51 10.31
C GLN A 3 7.10 -16.88 10.05
N ASP A 4 5.80 -16.91 9.72
CA ASP A 4 5.08 -18.18 9.52
C ASP A 4 5.55 -18.87 8.24
N TYR A 5 5.80 -18.09 7.17
CA TYR A 5 6.34 -18.61 5.91
C TYR A 5 7.77 -19.13 6.09
N LEU A 6 8.61 -18.39 6.82
CA LEU A 6 10.00 -18.83 7.08
C LEU A 6 10.01 -20.12 7.92
N LYS A 7 9.19 -20.21 8.97
CA LYS A 7 9.05 -21.44 9.76
C LYS A 7 8.49 -22.62 8.95
N ALA A 8 7.66 -22.34 7.94
CA ALA A 8 7.15 -23.36 7.03
C ALA A 8 8.15 -23.72 5.91
N GLY A 9 9.32 -23.11 5.86
CA GLY A 9 10.40 -23.43 4.92
C GLY A 9 10.16 -22.92 3.50
N PHE A 10 9.44 -21.82 3.32
CA PHE A 10 9.27 -21.18 2.01
C PHE A 10 10.61 -20.59 1.52
N PRO A 11 11.12 -21.05 0.35
CA PRO A 11 12.43 -20.63 -0.14
C PRO A 11 12.40 -19.25 -0.82
N ALA A 12 11.24 -18.86 -1.37
CA ALA A 12 11.09 -17.59 -2.06
C ALA A 12 9.71 -16.96 -1.85
N LEU A 13 9.69 -15.67 -1.57
CA LEU A 13 8.49 -14.86 -1.34
C LEU A 13 8.54 -13.61 -2.22
N CYS A 14 7.38 -13.11 -2.62
CA CYS A 14 7.22 -11.84 -3.31
C CYS A 14 6.38 -10.90 -2.45
N VAL A 15 6.98 -9.83 -1.96
CA VAL A 15 6.30 -8.77 -1.20
C VAL A 15 5.86 -7.69 -2.18
N LEU A 16 4.52 -7.58 -2.33
CA LEU A 16 3.94 -6.55 -3.18
C LEU A 16 3.85 -5.23 -2.41
N THR A 17 4.72 -4.27 -2.78
CA THR A 17 4.73 -2.94 -2.18
C THR A 17 5.51 -1.93 -3.00
N HIS A 18 5.10 -0.67 -2.93
CA HIS A 18 5.89 0.49 -3.40
C HIS A 18 6.91 0.99 -2.37
N GLU A 19 6.89 0.44 -1.14
CA GLU A 19 7.66 0.91 0.01
C GLU A 19 8.72 -0.13 0.42
N ALA A 20 9.74 -0.31 -0.41
CA ALA A 20 10.78 -1.30 -0.16
C ALA A 20 11.51 -1.07 1.19
N SER A 21 11.82 0.17 1.53
CA SER A 21 12.47 0.51 2.81
C SER A 21 11.59 0.18 4.02
N ARG A 22 10.26 0.37 3.89
CA ARG A 22 9.32 -0.01 4.93
C ARG A 22 9.21 -1.53 5.08
N ALA A 23 9.27 -2.27 3.98
CA ALA A 23 9.29 -3.73 4.04
C ALA A 23 10.51 -4.23 4.84
N GLU A 24 11.68 -3.63 4.64
CA GLU A 24 12.89 -3.93 5.41
C GLU A 24 12.79 -3.58 6.90
N ALA A 25 11.99 -2.60 7.26
CA ALA A 25 11.82 -2.16 8.66
C ALA A 25 10.75 -2.97 9.41
N VAL A 26 9.66 -3.34 8.71
CA VAL A 26 8.46 -3.93 9.33
C VAL A 26 8.47 -5.46 9.32
N LEU A 27 9.05 -6.06 8.29
CA LEU A 27 9.02 -7.52 8.12
C LEU A 27 10.03 -8.30 8.97
N PRO A 28 11.25 -7.79 9.26
CA PRO A 28 12.17 -8.46 10.17
C PRO A 28 11.57 -8.66 11.57
N PHE A 29 11.97 -9.74 12.23
CA PHE A 29 11.55 -10.06 13.59
C PHE A 29 12.73 -10.67 14.35
N GLU A 30 12.66 -10.67 15.67
CA GLU A 30 13.67 -11.31 16.51
C GLU A 30 13.58 -12.83 16.39
N GLY A 31 14.72 -13.49 16.14
CA GLY A 31 14.80 -14.92 15.95
C GLY A 31 16.14 -15.39 15.39
N ALA A 32 16.16 -16.62 14.87
CA ALA A 32 17.37 -17.23 14.31
C ALA A 32 17.77 -16.61 12.97
N TRP A 33 16.86 -15.99 12.24
CA TRP A 33 17.12 -15.45 10.92
C TRP A 33 17.85 -14.11 10.95
N ARG A 34 18.80 -13.96 10.00
CA ARG A 34 19.47 -12.70 9.72
C ARG A 34 18.86 -12.08 8.47
N PHE A 35 18.54 -10.79 8.55
CA PHE A 35 17.85 -10.06 7.49
C PHE A 35 18.81 -9.13 6.77
N PHE A 36 18.90 -9.31 5.45
CA PHE A 36 19.73 -8.51 4.56
C PHE A 36 18.87 -7.91 3.46
N ALA A 37 19.37 -6.86 2.83
CA ALA A 37 18.75 -6.23 1.68
C ALA A 37 19.78 -6.01 0.58
N TRP A 38 19.33 -6.14 -0.64
CA TRP A 38 20.10 -5.92 -1.83
C TRP A 38 19.41 -4.95 -2.77
N ASP A 39 20.19 -4.07 -3.37
CA ASP A 39 19.81 -3.33 -4.57
C ASP A 39 21.03 -3.23 -5.52
N CYS A 40 20.75 -3.06 -6.81
CA CYS A 40 21.78 -3.06 -7.88
C CYS A 40 22.76 -1.88 -7.81
N THR A 41 22.51 -0.88 -6.97
CA THR A 41 23.39 0.30 -6.85
C THR A 41 24.34 0.20 -5.67
N ARG A 42 23.91 -0.38 -4.56
CA ARG A 42 24.66 -0.44 -3.30
C ARG A 42 25.23 -1.83 -2.97
N GLY A 43 24.59 -2.88 -3.49
CA GLY A 43 24.94 -4.25 -3.13
C GLY A 43 24.24 -4.73 -1.86
N ILE A 44 24.86 -5.66 -1.11
CA ILE A 44 24.27 -6.31 0.07
C ILE A 44 24.55 -5.51 1.34
N ARG A 45 23.53 -5.31 2.15
CA ARG A 45 23.55 -4.61 3.43
C ARG A 45 22.63 -5.27 4.46
N LEU A 46 22.76 -4.94 5.74
CA LEU A 46 21.74 -5.33 6.73
C LEU A 46 20.42 -4.63 6.42
N ALA A 47 19.31 -5.34 6.54
CA ALA A 47 17.97 -4.77 6.36
C ALA A 47 17.76 -3.59 7.33
N GLY A 48 17.19 -2.50 6.80
CA GLY A 48 17.01 -1.25 7.56
C GLY A 48 18.26 -0.41 7.77
N SER A 49 19.46 -0.87 7.32
CA SER A 49 20.72 -0.14 7.45
C SER A 49 21.19 0.41 6.09
N GLN A 50 21.92 1.53 6.12
CA GLN A 50 22.58 2.08 4.93
C GLN A 50 24.00 1.55 4.74
N LYS A 51 24.55 0.84 5.73
CA LYS A 51 25.92 0.34 5.69
C LYS A 51 26.01 -0.87 4.75
N VAL A 52 26.77 -0.71 3.67
CA VAL A 52 27.08 -1.80 2.73
C VAL A 52 28.02 -2.79 3.43
N LEU A 53 27.71 -4.07 3.30
CA LEU A 53 28.53 -5.18 3.78
C LEU A 53 29.35 -5.78 2.65
N GLU A 54 28.72 -5.98 1.49
CA GLU A 54 29.38 -6.50 0.29
C GLU A 54 28.90 -5.73 -0.94
N GLU A 55 29.84 -5.33 -1.79
CA GLU A 55 29.57 -4.58 -3.03
C GLU A 55 29.11 -5.48 -4.19
N ILE A 56 28.31 -6.49 -3.89
CA ILE A 56 27.72 -7.40 -4.89
C ILE A 56 26.53 -6.69 -5.53
N ARG A 57 26.75 -6.13 -6.74
CA ARG A 57 25.71 -5.39 -7.48
C ARG A 57 25.02 -6.24 -8.54
N ASP A 58 25.65 -7.31 -8.99
CA ASP A 58 25.04 -8.24 -9.92
C ASP A 58 23.96 -9.08 -9.22
N PRO A 59 22.74 -9.20 -9.79
CA PRO A 59 21.67 -9.94 -9.17
C PRO A 59 21.92 -11.46 -9.12
N VAL A 60 22.65 -12.04 -10.09
CA VAL A 60 22.98 -13.47 -10.09
C VAL A 60 23.94 -13.79 -8.94
N ASP A 61 24.95 -12.93 -8.74
CA ASP A 61 25.89 -13.06 -7.64
C ASP A 61 25.21 -12.90 -6.28
N ALA A 62 24.24 -11.96 -6.17
CA ALA A 62 23.46 -11.77 -4.95
C ALA A 62 22.57 -12.97 -4.64
N ILE A 63 21.96 -13.60 -5.64
CA ILE A 63 21.19 -14.85 -5.52
C ILE A 63 22.14 -15.99 -5.09
N GLY A 64 23.34 -16.08 -5.67
CA GLY A 64 24.37 -17.03 -5.28
C GLY A 64 24.83 -16.85 -3.85
N TRP A 65 24.96 -15.63 -3.38
CA TRP A 65 25.39 -15.29 -2.02
C TRP A 65 24.44 -15.88 -0.95
N ILE A 66 23.12 -15.90 -1.17
CA ILE A 66 22.18 -16.54 -0.22
C ILE A 66 22.54 -18.02 -0.04
N SER A 67 22.91 -18.71 -1.10
CA SER A 67 23.22 -20.15 -1.09
C SER A 67 24.47 -20.49 -0.28
N THR A 68 25.34 -19.52 0.01
CA THR A 68 26.53 -19.69 0.84
C THR A 68 26.27 -19.48 2.33
N ASN A 69 25.11 -18.94 2.68
CA ASN A 69 24.70 -18.59 4.04
C ASN A 69 23.70 -19.60 4.64
N SER A 70 23.38 -19.44 5.92
CA SER A 70 22.34 -20.19 6.63
C SER A 70 21.46 -19.22 7.41
N ASP A 71 20.19 -19.59 7.62
CA ASP A 71 19.20 -18.79 8.35
C ASP A 71 19.18 -17.32 7.90
N THR A 72 19.17 -17.14 6.59
CA THR A 72 19.35 -15.83 5.97
C THR A 72 18.14 -15.48 5.10
N VAL A 73 17.63 -14.26 5.28
CA VAL A 73 16.59 -13.67 4.44
C VAL A 73 17.19 -12.49 3.68
N LEU A 74 17.11 -12.53 2.34
CA LEU A 74 17.57 -11.45 1.49
C LEU A 74 16.38 -10.77 0.81
N PHE A 75 16.12 -9.51 1.17
CA PHE A 75 15.18 -8.63 0.46
C PHE A 75 15.86 -8.10 -0.82
N MET A 76 15.41 -8.55 -1.98
CA MET A 76 15.89 -8.04 -3.27
C MET A 76 14.92 -7.00 -3.82
N HIS A 77 15.37 -5.75 -3.87
CA HIS A 77 14.57 -4.65 -4.38
C HIS A 77 14.45 -4.69 -5.89
N ASN A 78 13.21 -4.51 -6.36
CA ASN A 78 12.89 -4.42 -7.79
C ASN A 78 13.39 -5.63 -8.61
N LEU A 79 13.41 -6.82 -8.01
CA LEU A 79 13.86 -8.03 -8.70
C LEU A 79 13.10 -8.27 -10.02
N HIS A 80 11.84 -7.85 -10.11
CA HIS A 80 11.02 -7.96 -11.31
C HIS A 80 11.65 -7.33 -12.56
N LEU A 81 12.51 -6.34 -12.41
CA LEU A 81 13.21 -5.71 -13.54
C LEU A 81 14.29 -6.61 -14.16
N PHE A 82 14.67 -7.68 -13.47
CA PHE A 82 15.74 -8.58 -13.87
C PHE A 82 15.23 -9.98 -14.25
N THR A 83 13.97 -10.30 -13.97
CA THR A 83 13.39 -11.65 -14.17
C THR A 83 13.19 -12.02 -15.64
N ASP A 84 13.52 -11.15 -16.60
CA ASP A 84 13.54 -11.49 -18.02
C ASP A 84 14.84 -12.18 -18.46
N SER A 85 15.89 -12.13 -17.62
CA SER A 85 17.17 -12.82 -17.91
C SER A 85 17.08 -14.31 -17.58
N PRO A 86 17.43 -15.19 -18.54
CA PRO A 86 17.49 -16.64 -18.31
C PRO A 86 18.43 -17.02 -17.16
N ASP A 87 19.54 -16.32 -16.99
CA ASP A 87 20.53 -16.60 -15.95
C ASP A 87 19.94 -16.40 -14.55
N ILE A 88 19.13 -15.37 -14.37
CA ILE A 88 18.45 -15.08 -13.09
C ILE A 88 17.37 -16.12 -12.80
N ILE A 89 16.57 -16.48 -13.81
CA ILE A 89 15.54 -17.53 -13.67
C ILE A 89 16.22 -18.82 -13.21
N GLN A 90 17.30 -19.21 -13.90
CA GLN A 90 18.02 -20.45 -13.59
C GLN A 90 18.73 -20.38 -12.23
N ALA A 91 19.34 -19.24 -11.87
CA ALA A 91 19.96 -19.07 -10.56
C ALA A 91 18.96 -19.22 -9.42
N ILE A 92 17.75 -18.64 -9.56
CA ILE A 92 16.67 -18.78 -8.58
C ILE A 92 16.23 -20.25 -8.48
N GLN A 93 15.95 -20.91 -9.60
CA GLN A 93 15.53 -22.32 -9.61
C GLN A 93 16.56 -23.24 -8.98
N ASN A 94 17.84 -23.06 -9.27
CA ASN A 94 18.94 -23.83 -8.70
C ASN A 94 19.12 -23.59 -7.20
N GLY A 95 18.76 -22.39 -6.70
CA GLY A 95 18.88 -22.02 -5.30
C GLY A 95 17.83 -22.65 -4.38
N VAL A 96 16.65 -22.97 -4.89
CA VAL A 96 15.47 -23.36 -4.10
C VAL A 96 15.75 -24.49 -3.10
N GLU A 97 16.35 -25.59 -3.52
CA GLU A 97 16.61 -26.74 -2.66
C GLU A 97 17.67 -26.41 -1.57
N SER A 98 18.71 -25.70 -1.97
CA SER A 98 19.76 -25.22 -1.07
C SER A 98 19.19 -24.27 -0.01
N TRP A 99 18.32 -23.36 -0.39
CA TRP A 99 17.70 -22.40 0.53
C TRP A 99 16.79 -23.09 1.54
N LYS A 100 15.97 -24.05 1.07
CA LYS A 100 15.13 -24.87 1.97
C LYS A 100 15.96 -25.61 3.01
N SER A 101 17.03 -26.27 2.60
CA SER A 101 17.87 -27.06 3.49
C SER A 101 18.65 -26.22 4.50
N ARG A 102 18.97 -24.97 4.17
CA ARG A 102 19.74 -24.03 5.00
C ARG A 102 18.90 -23.00 5.76
N GLY A 103 17.58 -23.06 5.68
CA GLY A 103 16.69 -22.09 6.32
C GLY A 103 16.76 -20.69 5.70
N CYS A 104 17.16 -20.58 4.43
CA CYS A 104 17.28 -19.31 3.72
C CYS A 104 15.99 -18.97 2.93
N CYS A 105 15.74 -17.69 2.70
CA CYS A 105 14.63 -17.22 1.91
C CYS A 105 15.00 -16.00 1.07
N LEU A 106 14.70 -16.06 -0.23
CA LEU A 106 14.74 -14.91 -1.13
C LEU A 106 13.42 -14.16 -1.06
N VAL A 107 13.44 -12.87 -0.77
CA VAL A 107 12.24 -12.02 -0.71
C VAL A 107 12.33 -10.95 -1.80
N ALA A 108 11.63 -11.16 -2.91
CA ALA A 108 11.48 -10.14 -3.94
C ALA A 108 10.56 -9.03 -3.44
N VAL A 109 11.04 -7.79 -3.39
CA VAL A 109 10.25 -6.62 -3.01
C VAL A 109 9.93 -5.82 -4.26
N THR A 110 8.67 -5.83 -4.69
CA THR A 110 8.27 -5.28 -5.98
C THR A 110 6.94 -4.52 -5.91
N PRO A 111 6.75 -3.46 -6.72
CA PRO A 111 5.49 -2.73 -6.78
C PRO A 111 4.43 -3.43 -7.64
N VAL A 112 4.82 -4.37 -8.49
CA VAL A 112 3.96 -5.09 -9.42
C VAL A 112 4.28 -6.58 -9.40
N ILE A 113 3.27 -7.41 -9.64
CA ILE A 113 3.47 -8.85 -9.86
C ILE A 113 3.78 -9.05 -11.34
N SER A 114 5.07 -9.05 -11.68
CA SER A 114 5.54 -9.40 -13.02
C SER A 114 6.53 -10.55 -12.89
N MET A 115 6.02 -11.77 -12.95
CA MET A 115 6.84 -12.97 -12.84
C MET A 115 6.66 -13.84 -14.06
N ARG A 116 7.77 -14.35 -14.57
CA ARG A 116 7.75 -15.36 -15.62
C ARG A 116 7.06 -16.64 -15.13
N PRO A 117 6.38 -17.39 -16.03
CA PRO A 117 5.73 -18.65 -15.68
C PRO A 117 6.65 -19.63 -14.94
N GLU A 118 7.94 -19.65 -15.30
CA GLU A 118 8.97 -20.51 -14.73
C GLU A 118 9.22 -20.25 -13.24
N LEU A 119 8.94 -19.03 -12.77
CA LEU A 119 9.11 -18.62 -11.38
C LEU A 119 7.80 -18.58 -10.59
N SER A 120 6.67 -18.67 -11.27
CA SER A 120 5.34 -18.55 -10.63
C SER A 120 5.07 -19.61 -9.56
N SER A 121 5.64 -20.82 -9.72
CA SER A 121 5.52 -21.91 -8.75
C SER A 121 6.51 -21.79 -7.57
N VAL A 122 7.56 -20.98 -7.71
CA VAL A 122 8.62 -20.80 -6.71
C VAL A 122 8.24 -19.71 -5.71
N PHE A 123 7.67 -18.61 -6.20
CA PHE A 123 7.34 -17.47 -5.37
C PHE A 123 5.91 -17.54 -4.81
N THR A 124 5.78 -17.29 -3.52
CA THR A 124 4.48 -17.02 -2.89
C THR A 124 4.33 -15.53 -2.67
N VAL A 125 3.22 -14.96 -3.15
CA VAL A 125 2.94 -13.52 -3.03
C VAL A 125 2.37 -13.21 -1.67
N ILE A 126 2.91 -12.19 -1.03
CA ILE A 126 2.42 -11.64 0.23
C ILE A 126 2.28 -10.11 0.11
N ASP A 127 1.19 -9.58 0.65
CA ASP A 127 0.96 -8.14 0.66
C ASP A 127 1.59 -7.50 1.90
N LEU A 128 2.29 -6.39 1.73
CA LEU A 128 2.68 -5.54 2.86
C LEU A 128 1.48 -4.69 3.27
N PRO A 129 0.94 -4.87 4.49
CA PRO A 129 -0.20 -4.06 4.91
C PRO A 129 0.17 -2.58 4.99
N LEU A 130 -0.73 -1.71 4.53
CA LEU A 130 -0.57 -0.27 4.69
C LEU A 130 -0.52 0.09 6.19
N PRO A 131 0.11 1.24 6.55
CA PRO A 131 0.19 1.67 7.94
C PRO A 131 -1.20 1.85 8.54
N ASP A 132 -1.38 1.33 9.74
CA ASP A 132 -2.62 1.48 10.48
C ASP A 132 -2.72 2.89 11.12
N THR A 133 -3.84 3.15 11.82
CA THR A 133 -4.05 4.48 12.44
C THR A 133 -3.02 4.78 13.53
N GLN A 134 -2.51 3.76 14.22
CA GLN A 134 -1.52 3.96 15.27
C GLN A 134 -0.16 4.28 14.67
N ALA A 135 0.31 3.52 13.68
CA ALA A 135 1.55 3.80 12.95
C ALA A 135 1.55 5.21 12.33
N LEU A 136 0.41 5.61 11.72
CA LEU A 136 0.24 6.96 11.19
C LEU A 136 0.22 8.05 12.27
N TYR A 137 -0.22 7.74 13.47
CA TYR A 137 -0.17 8.66 14.61
C TYR A 137 1.25 8.79 15.16
N ASP A 138 1.98 7.67 15.25
CA ASP A 138 3.36 7.61 15.69
C ASP A 138 4.27 8.38 14.72
N LEU A 139 4.04 8.25 13.41
CA LEU A 139 4.70 9.07 12.39
C LEU A 139 4.48 10.58 12.60
N GLN A 140 3.29 11.00 13.05
CA GLN A 140 3.06 12.40 13.43
C GLN A 140 3.85 12.81 14.69
N CYS A 141 3.99 11.89 15.66
CA CYS A 141 4.83 12.15 16.84
C CYS A 141 6.28 12.39 16.42
N ASP A 142 6.83 11.54 15.56
CA ASP A 142 8.22 11.65 15.09
C ASP A 142 8.47 12.96 14.34
N LEU A 143 7.55 13.36 13.48
CA LEU A 143 7.64 14.62 12.74
C LEU A 143 7.36 15.86 13.61
N GLY A 144 6.48 15.74 14.60
CA GLY A 144 6.03 16.85 15.45
C GLY A 144 6.93 17.14 16.63
N ASN A 145 7.53 16.11 17.24
CA ASN A 145 8.36 16.25 18.45
C ASN A 145 9.52 17.24 18.29
N PRO A 146 10.31 17.23 17.19
CA PRO A 146 11.42 18.17 17.02
C PRO A 146 10.99 19.64 16.99
N ILE A 147 9.74 19.92 16.64
CA ILE A 147 9.18 21.26 16.47
C ILE A 147 8.06 21.56 17.48
N SER A 148 7.90 20.71 18.50
CA SER A 148 6.91 20.84 19.57
C SER A 148 5.45 20.96 19.10
N ILE A 149 5.09 20.27 18.01
CA ILE A 149 3.72 20.21 17.47
C ILE A 149 3.05 18.92 17.90
N LYS A 150 1.88 19.04 18.53
CA LYS A 150 1.11 17.89 19.01
C LYS A 150 0.48 17.10 17.86
N PRO A 151 0.52 15.76 17.91
CA PRO A 151 -0.15 14.91 16.92
C PRO A 151 -1.68 15.03 17.00
N ASN A 152 -2.35 14.70 15.88
CA ASN A 152 -3.79 14.81 15.72
C ASN A 152 -4.38 13.48 15.25
N ARG A 153 -5.10 12.76 16.12
CA ARG A 153 -5.72 11.48 15.83
C ARG A 153 -6.72 11.53 14.66
N LYS A 154 -7.45 12.65 14.48
CA LYS A 154 -8.37 12.83 13.36
C LYS A 154 -7.60 12.88 12.03
N ALA A 155 -6.47 13.58 12.01
CA ALA A 155 -5.56 13.65 10.87
C ALA A 155 -4.98 12.26 10.53
N ALA A 156 -4.56 11.47 11.53
CA ALA A 156 -4.09 10.11 11.34
C ALA A 156 -5.17 9.19 10.73
N ARG A 157 -6.42 9.27 11.22
CA ARG A 157 -7.52 8.51 10.64
C ARG A 157 -7.80 8.86 9.18
N LEU A 158 -7.70 10.13 8.80
CA LEU A 158 -7.89 10.58 7.42
C LEU A 158 -6.76 10.13 6.49
N ALA A 159 -5.54 9.98 7.01
CA ALA A 159 -4.40 9.48 6.26
C ALA A 159 -4.44 7.96 5.97
N ARG A 160 -5.35 7.20 6.60
CA ARG A 160 -5.50 5.75 6.32
C ARG A 160 -5.65 5.48 4.82
N GLY A 161 -4.95 4.46 4.34
CA GLY A 161 -4.92 4.08 2.92
C GLY A 161 -3.86 4.84 2.10
N LEU A 162 -3.09 5.72 2.73
CA LEU A 162 -1.83 6.22 2.17
C LEU A 162 -0.69 5.27 2.56
N THR A 163 0.34 5.24 1.73
CA THR A 163 1.63 4.67 2.13
C THR A 163 2.26 5.51 3.23
N GLU A 164 3.26 4.99 3.93
CA GLU A 164 3.97 5.73 4.98
C GLU A 164 4.65 6.99 4.41
N PHE A 165 5.30 6.85 3.26
CA PHE A 165 5.93 7.97 2.54
C PHE A 165 4.91 9.04 2.11
N GLU A 166 3.75 8.64 1.58
CA GLU A 166 2.71 9.58 1.19
C GLU A 166 2.11 10.30 2.40
N ALA A 167 1.95 9.59 3.52
CA ALA A 167 1.48 10.17 4.76
C ALA A 167 2.50 11.16 5.34
N GLU A 168 3.79 10.81 5.33
CA GLU A 168 4.88 11.70 5.73
C GLU A 168 4.87 13.00 4.92
N CYS A 169 4.80 12.89 3.59
CA CYS A 169 4.70 14.05 2.71
C CYS A 169 3.47 14.92 3.01
N ALA A 170 2.32 14.28 3.28
CA ALA A 170 1.09 15.00 3.61
C ALA A 170 1.20 15.74 4.96
N TYR A 171 1.82 15.11 5.95
CA TYR A 171 2.06 15.71 7.25
C TYR A 171 3.07 16.84 7.16
N ALA A 172 4.20 16.64 6.48
CA ALA A 172 5.20 17.69 6.26
C ALA A 172 4.59 18.91 5.56
N LEU A 173 3.82 18.71 4.49
CA LEU A 173 3.11 19.79 3.80
C LEU A 173 2.12 20.52 4.72
N SER A 174 1.42 19.78 5.58
CA SER A 174 0.49 20.35 6.56
C SER A 174 1.22 21.22 7.58
N LEU A 175 2.37 20.77 8.08
CA LEU A 175 3.21 21.53 9.01
C LEU A 175 3.75 22.83 8.39
N VAL A 176 4.19 22.77 7.13
CA VAL A 176 4.68 23.96 6.39
C VAL A 176 3.55 24.97 6.16
N ARG A 177 2.37 24.52 5.72
CA ARG A 177 1.26 25.42 5.38
C ARG A 177 0.48 25.95 6.58
N LYS A 178 0.34 25.16 7.64
CA LYS A 178 -0.62 25.41 8.73
C LYS A 178 0.00 25.36 10.12
N ARG A 179 1.26 24.97 10.28
CA ARG A 179 1.92 24.79 11.58
C ARG A 179 1.20 23.82 12.54
N HIS A 180 0.37 22.91 11.98
CA HIS A 180 -0.29 21.82 12.69
C HIS A 180 -0.72 20.74 11.71
N PHE A 181 -1.04 19.52 12.18
CA PHE A 181 -1.55 18.42 11.36
C PHE A 181 -3.02 18.70 10.96
N SER A 182 -3.20 19.35 9.81
CA SER A 182 -4.49 19.78 9.28
C SER A 182 -5.18 18.68 8.48
N SER A 183 -6.36 18.27 8.94
CA SER A 183 -7.21 17.31 8.23
C SER A 183 -7.54 17.73 6.80
N ARG A 184 -7.68 19.03 6.55
CA ARG A 184 -7.98 19.57 5.23
C ARG A 184 -6.84 19.36 4.24
N VAL A 185 -5.59 19.69 4.62
CA VAL A 185 -4.42 19.53 3.76
C VAL A 185 -4.19 18.06 3.41
N ILE A 186 -4.37 17.17 4.40
CA ILE A 186 -4.23 15.72 4.20
C ILE A 186 -5.29 15.20 3.21
N SER A 187 -6.55 15.63 3.35
CA SER A 187 -7.61 15.24 2.41
C SER A 187 -7.37 15.77 1.00
N GLU A 188 -6.90 17.02 0.84
CA GLU A 188 -6.56 17.61 -0.45
C GLU A 188 -5.47 16.79 -1.16
N LEU A 189 -4.38 16.45 -0.44
CA LEU A 189 -3.27 15.67 -1.00
C LEU A 189 -3.70 14.24 -1.32
N LYS A 190 -4.47 13.60 -0.45
CA LYS A 190 -5.03 12.27 -0.71
C LYS A 190 -5.88 12.25 -1.97
N SER A 191 -6.71 13.28 -2.19
CA SER A 191 -7.50 13.42 -3.42
C SER A 191 -6.61 13.57 -4.67
N GLN A 192 -5.47 14.27 -4.56
CA GLN A 192 -4.51 14.40 -5.66
C GLN A 192 -3.82 13.07 -5.98
N LEU A 193 -3.45 12.29 -4.96
CA LEU A 193 -2.85 10.96 -5.13
C LEU A 193 -3.81 9.97 -5.80
N ILE A 194 -5.08 9.99 -5.40
CA ILE A 194 -6.13 9.17 -6.03
C ILE A 194 -6.26 9.50 -7.53
N ARG A 195 -6.18 10.78 -7.91
CA ARG A 195 -6.23 11.19 -9.32
C ARG A 195 -5.07 10.66 -10.16
N LYS A 196 -3.90 10.41 -9.57
CA LYS A 196 -2.74 9.85 -10.29
C LYS A 196 -2.98 8.44 -10.84
N SER A 197 -3.91 7.67 -10.26
CA SER A 197 -4.24 6.33 -10.75
C SER A 197 -4.90 6.33 -12.14
N GLY A 198 -5.39 7.49 -12.62
CA GLY A 198 -6.11 7.62 -13.87
C GLY A 198 -7.49 6.94 -13.93
N LEU A 199 -7.76 6.03 -12.98
CA LEU A 199 -8.99 5.25 -12.90
C LEU A 199 -10.01 5.85 -11.93
N LEU A 200 -9.52 6.64 -10.98
CA LEU A 200 -10.31 7.21 -9.92
C LEU A 200 -10.30 8.74 -9.98
N GLU A 201 -11.46 9.33 -9.86
CA GLU A 201 -11.65 10.77 -9.82
C GLU A 201 -12.22 11.20 -8.47
N ALA A 202 -11.54 12.10 -7.77
CA ALA A 202 -12.08 12.70 -6.56
C ALA A 202 -13.10 13.79 -6.93
N TRP A 203 -14.34 13.62 -6.49
CA TRP A 203 -15.40 14.60 -6.67
C TRP A 203 -15.59 15.42 -5.41
N GLU A 204 -15.84 16.71 -5.59
CA GLU A 204 -16.21 17.57 -4.46
C GLU A 204 -17.65 17.27 -4.01
N PRO A 205 -17.88 17.07 -2.71
CA PRO A 205 -19.23 16.93 -2.16
C PRO A 205 -20.03 18.21 -2.40
N GLU A 206 -21.33 18.07 -2.73
CA GLU A 206 -22.22 19.20 -2.88
C GLU A 206 -22.88 19.55 -1.54
N ARG A 207 -23.06 20.85 -1.29
CA ARG A 207 -23.76 21.28 -0.07
C ARG A 207 -25.23 20.84 -0.10
N ILE A 208 -25.72 20.25 0.99
CA ILE A 208 -27.08 19.71 1.10
C ILE A 208 -28.15 20.77 0.77
N GLY A 209 -27.91 22.03 1.12
CA GLY A 209 -28.82 23.14 0.83
C GLY A 209 -29.02 23.43 -0.68
N ASN A 210 -28.12 22.96 -1.53
CA ASN A 210 -28.21 23.13 -2.99
C ASN A 210 -28.98 21.99 -3.66
N VAL A 211 -29.40 20.97 -2.89
CA VAL A 211 -30.06 19.76 -3.43
C VAL A 211 -31.53 19.80 -3.02
N GLY A 212 -32.39 20.20 -3.96
CA GLY A 212 -33.86 20.18 -3.75
C GLY A 212 -34.42 18.75 -3.81
N GLY A 213 -35.50 18.51 -3.07
CA GLY A 213 -36.12 17.19 -2.99
C GLY A 213 -35.31 16.19 -2.17
N LEU A 214 -35.31 14.94 -2.54
CA LEU A 214 -34.47 13.85 -1.95
C LEU A 214 -34.60 13.67 -0.42
N THR A 215 -35.68 14.12 0.20
CA THR A 215 -35.91 13.99 1.66
C THR A 215 -35.83 12.54 2.12
N ILE A 216 -36.49 11.63 1.39
CA ILE A 216 -36.48 10.18 1.69
C ILE A 216 -35.06 9.60 1.63
N LEU A 217 -34.29 9.94 0.60
CA LEU A 217 -32.90 9.48 0.47
C LEU A 217 -32.01 10.05 1.57
N ARG A 218 -32.20 11.33 1.90
CA ARG A 218 -31.50 11.99 3.01
C ARG A 218 -31.74 11.28 4.34
N ASP A 219 -33.00 11.04 4.68
CA ASP A 219 -33.39 10.39 5.92
C ASP A 219 -32.89 8.93 5.97
N TYR A 220 -32.95 8.23 4.85
CA TYR A 220 -32.37 6.90 4.69
C TYR A 220 -30.87 6.90 4.98
N ILE A 221 -30.10 7.79 4.35
CA ILE A 221 -28.65 7.88 4.54
C ILE A 221 -28.31 8.27 5.98
N LEU A 222 -28.98 9.26 6.56
CA LEU A 222 -28.78 9.68 7.95
C LEU A 222 -29.06 8.54 8.93
N THR A 223 -30.10 7.77 8.70
CA THR A 223 -30.40 6.61 9.54
C THR A 223 -29.35 5.52 9.44
N ARG A 224 -28.92 5.22 8.21
CA ARG A 224 -27.90 4.17 7.96
C ARG A 224 -26.48 4.59 8.34
N SER A 225 -26.18 5.88 8.33
CA SER A 225 -24.87 6.40 8.75
C SER A 225 -24.52 6.07 10.21
N LYS A 226 -25.54 5.87 11.05
CA LYS A 226 -25.37 5.48 12.46
C LYS A 226 -24.59 4.16 12.62
N ALA A 227 -24.67 3.25 11.65
CA ALA A 227 -23.93 1.99 11.66
C ALA A 227 -22.39 2.15 11.53
N PHE A 228 -21.92 3.35 11.16
CA PHE A 228 -20.49 3.65 11.04
C PHE A 228 -19.93 4.41 12.25
N LEU A 229 -20.77 4.74 13.23
CA LEU A 229 -20.33 5.39 14.46
C LEU A 229 -19.69 4.39 15.42
N PRO A 230 -18.66 4.80 16.18
CA PRO A 230 -18.08 3.97 17.23
C PRO A 230 -19.16 3.51 18.23
N GLY A 231 -19.12 2.26 18.65
CA GLY A 231 -20.10 1.66 19.56
C GLY A 231 -21.31 1.01 18.88
N ASN A 232 -21.44 1.14 17.57
CA ASN A 232 -22.52 0.58 16.77
C ASN A 232 -22.08 -0.58 15.86
N GLU A 233 -21.00 -1.28 16.24
CA GLU A 233 -20.45 -2.40 15.46
C GLU A 233 -21.43 -3.56 15.28
N HIS A 234 -22.43 -3.66 16.14
CA HIS A 234 -23.51 -4.66 16.06
C HIS A 234 -24.54 -4.37 14.96
N LEU A 235 -24.58 -3.14 14.43
CA LEU A 235 -25.50 -2.78 13.36
C LEU A 235 -24.97 -3.22 12.00
N PRO A 236 -25.82 -3.77 11.11
CA PRO A 236 -25.42 -4.14 9.76
C PRO A 236 -25.02 -2.89 8.97
N ARG A 237 -23.78 -2.87 8.50
CA ARG A 237 -23.26 -1.77 7.67
C ARG A 237 -23.83 -1.85 6.27
N PRO A 238 -24.41 -0.74 5.73
CA PRO A 238 -24.86 -0.69 4.36
C PRO A 238 -23.69 -0.85 3.41
N ARG A 239 -23.86 -1.68 2.37
CA ARG A 239 -22.81 -1.98 1.38
C ARG A 239 -22.88 -1.07 0.16
N GLY A 240 -24.05 -0.56 -0.19
CA GLY A 240 -24.24 0.30 -1.35
C GLY A 240 -25.69 0.72 -1.56
N VAL A 241 -25.86 1.66 -2.48
CA VAL A 241 -27.18 2.14 -2.95
C VAL A 241 -27.15 2.15 -4.47
N LEU A 242 -28.13 1.51 -5.10
CA LEU A 242 -28.31 1.54 -6.54
C LEU A 242 -29.28 2.68 -6.90
N LEU A 243 -28.81 3.65 -7.71
CA LEU A 243 -29.61 4.76 -8.22
C LEU A 243 -29.97 4.47 -9.69
N VAL A 244 -31.25 4.29 -9.97
CA VAL A 244 -31.77 4.00 -11.32
C VAL A 244 -32.63 5.18 -11.79
N GLY A 245 -32.49 5.56 -13.06
CA GLY A 245 -33.28 6.62 -13.68
C GLY A 245 -32.66 7.11 -14.98
N PRO A 246 -33.39 7.85 -15.83
CA PRO A 246 -32.88 8.39 -17.09
C PRO A 246 -31.73 9.38 -16.88
N PRO A 247 -30.95 9.71 -17.94
CA PRO A 247 -29.94 10.76 -17.89
C PRO A 247 -30.56 12.10 -17.42
N GLY A 248 -29.80 12.91 -16.69
CA GLY A 248 -30.23 14.23 -16.23
C GLY A 248 -31.08 14.25 -14.94
N THR A 249 -31.50 13.11 -14.38
CA THR A 249 -32.35 13.06 -13.16
C THR A 249 -31.61 13.30 -11.84
N GLY A 250 -30.37 13.78 -11.86
CA GLY A 250 -29.63 14.15 -10.65
C GLY A 250 -28.95 13.01 -9.91
N LYS A 251 -28.75 11.81 -10.51
CA LYS A 251 -28.09 10.66 -9.86
C LYS A 251 -26.70 11.03 -9.30
N SER A 252 -25.88 11.72 -10.08
CA SER A 252 -24.56 12.17 -9.63
C SER A 252 -24.64 13.22 -8.52
N LEU A 253 -25.66 14.06 -8.54
CA LEU A 253 -25.94 15.04 -7.48
C LEU A 253 -26.33 14.33 -6.18
N CYS A 254 -27.11 13.25 -6.26
CA CYS A 254 -27.43 12.40 -5.12
C CYS A 254 -26.17 11.81 -4.46
N CYS A 255 -25.20 11.33 -5.25
CA CYS A 255 -23.92 10.83 -4.72
C CYS A 255 -23.14 11.93 -3.99
N LYS A 256 -23.06 13.13 -4.55
CA LYS A 256 -22.39 14.28 -3.94
C LYS A 256 -23.08 14.71 -2.63
N ALA A 257 -24.42 14.72 -2.60
CA ALA A 257 -25.19 15.01 -1.40
C ALA A 257 -24.99 13.93 -0.33
N ALA A 258 -24.98 12.67 -0.70
CA ALA A 258 -24.74 11.55 0.21
C ALA A 258 -23.36 11.67 0.88
N ALA A 259 -22.33 11.97 0.11
CA ALA A 259 -20.97 12.19 0.63
C ALA A 259 -20.92 13.36 1.63
N SER A 260 -21.64 14.43 1.34
CA SER A 260 -21.77 15.60 2.23
C SER A 260 -22.47 15.24 3.56
N ILE A 261 -23.54 14.44 3.50
CA ILE A 261 -24.28 13.97 4.69
C ILE A 261 -23.38 13.09 5.57
N LEU A 262 -22.60 12.20 4.95
CA LEU A 262 -21.71 11.27 5.64
C LEU A 262 -20.42 11.94 6.13
N GLY A 263 -20.08 13.11 5.58
CA GLY A 263 -18.80 13.78 5.82
C GLY A 263 -17.59 12.98 5.26
N TRP A 264 -17.82 12.22 4.19
CA TRP A 264 -16.83 11.37 3.57
C TRP A 264 -16.34 11.94 2.23
N PRO A 265 -15.10 11.64 1.81
CA PRO A 265 -14.65 11.95 0.47
C PRO A 265 -15.46 11.13 -0.55
N LEU A 266 -15.76 11.75 -1.70
CA LEU A 266 -16.44 11.10 -2.81
C LEU A 266 -15.44 10.76 -3.91
N ILE A 267 -15.38 9.49 -4.27
CA ILE A 267 -14.53 8.99 -5.34
C ILE A 267 -15.42 8.40 -6.43
N ARG A 268 -15.21 8.83 -7.66
CA ARG A 268 -15.81 8.26 -8.86
C ARG A 268 -14.87 7.24 -9.47
N LEU A 269 -15.38 6.05 -9.78
CA LEU A 269 -14.71 5.06 -10.60
C LEU A 269 -15.29 5.14 -12.02
N ASP A 270 -14.43 5.35 -13.02
CA ASP A 270 -14.81 5.29 -14.43
C ASP A 270 -14.56 3.88 -14.99
N ILE A 271 -15.66 3.13 -15.16
CA ILE A 271 -15.60 1.75 -15.68
C ILE A 271 -15.20 1.75 -17.17
N GLY A 272 -15.46 2.83 -17.91
CA GLY A 272 -15.01 2.95 -19.30
C GLY A 272 -13.49 3.03 -19.42
N ALA A 273 -12.86 3.82 -18.56
CA ALA A 273 -11.40 3.91 -18.48
C ALA A 273 -10.76 2.57 -18.05
N LEU A 274 -11.40 1.84 -17.13
CA LEU A 274 -10.98 0.51 -16.71
C LEU A 274 -10.96 -0.50 -17.87
N LYS A 275 -11.99 -0.51 -18.71
CA LYS A 275 -12.05 -1.40 -19.87
C LYS A 275 -11.01 -1.05 -20.92
N GLY A 276 -10.70 0.24 -21.12
CA GLY A 276 -9.67 0.69 -22.05
C GLY A 276 -8.27 0.27 -21.64
N SER A 277 -7.95 0.25 -20.35
CA SER A 277 -6.66 -0.20 -19.84
C SER A 277 -6.49 -1.73 -19.92
N LEU A 278 -7.55 -2.49 -19.68
CA LEU A 278 -7.53 -3.97 -19.78
C LEU A 278 -7.42 -4.47 -21.24
N VAL A 279 -8.02 -3.77 -22.20
CA VAL A 279 -7.93 -4.14 -23.63
C VAL A 279 -6.54 -3.80 -24.20
N GLY A 280 -5.89 -2.75 -23.72
CA GLY A 280 -4.53 -2.39 -24.14
C GLY A 280 -3.42 -3.31 -23.63
N GLU A 281 -3.65 -4.05 -22.55
CA GLU A 281 -2.69 -5.03 -22.00
C GLU A 281 -2.81 -6.42 -22.67
N SER A 282 -3.94 -6.73 -23.30
CA SER A 282 -4.14 -8.02 -24.00
C SER A 282 -3.67 -8.01 -25.46
N GLU A 283 -3.22 -6.87 -26.00
CA GLU A 283 -2.69 -6.73 -27.35
C GLU A 283 -1.18 -6.46 -27.43
N LYS A 284 -0.47 -6.58 -26.32
CA LYS A 284 0.98 -6.59 -26.24
C LYS A 284 1.42 -7.93 -25.65
#